data_11676d3b65276b2d7a376536de9a2699
#
_entry.id   11676d3b65276b2d7a376536de9a2699
#
_cell.length_a   1.000
_cell.length_b   1.000
_cell.length_c   1.000
_cell.angle_alpha   90.00
_cell.angle_beta   90.00
_cell.angle_gamma   90.00
#
_symmetry.space_group_name_H-M   'P 1'
#
loop_
_entity.id
_entity.type
_entity.pdbx_description
1 polymer ?
#
loop_
_entity_poly.entity_id
_entity_poly.type
_entity_poly.pdbx_seq_one_letter_code
_entity_poly.pdbx_strand_id
1 'polypeptide(L)'
;MIIELPRTLRFIARHFAGTRKFFAEKYMSDAVTACRFEHITYPFELAVMDGKRLIALAAGAIEAEEIELAKKYLTADDVVVEFGSGLGIAAARVHMAIHPKAHFCFEANPVAVAYSEHLFSMNEMQIDVDQRALGDGSTSPFYAADDYILSSFDVPKNTKHFKKIDIPTISLAAVVKEKKPTAIFCDIEGAEDAFLPPEDLQGVEKVIIELHPSHYGVHGVQRIKERFTKNGFVSVEQQQDTHCFLRR
;
A
#
# COMPACT_ATOMS: atom_id res chain seq x y z
N MET A 1 20.53 12.86 10.96
CA MET A 1 20.87 13.60 9.69
C MET A 1 19.91 13.16 8.61
N ILE A 2 19.29 14.11 7.92
CA ILE A 2 18.43 13.82 6.75
C ILE A 2 19.31 13.85 5.50
N ILE A 3 19.24 12.82 4.67
CA ILE A 3 19.95 12.77 3.40
C ILE A 3 18.99 13.00 2.23
N GLU A 4 19.42 13.80 1.25
CA GLU A 4 18.68 13.95 -0.02
C GLU A 4 19.04 12.81 -0.96
N LEU A 5 18.02 12.13 -1.51
CA LEU A 5 18.22 11.12 -2.54
C LEU A 5 18.17 11.77 -3.92
N PRO A 6 19.30 11.85 -4.64
CA PRO A 6 19.35 12.55 -5.92
C PRO A 6 18.56 11.81 -7.00
N ARG A 7 17.86 12.57 -7.87
CA ARG A 7 17.12 12.01 -9.03
C ARG A 7 17.96 11.16 -9.96
N THR A 8 19.27 11.42 -10.01
CA THR A 8 20.25 10.61 -10.77
C THR A 8 20.32 9.16 -10.30
N LEU A 9 19.90 8.87 -9.07
CA LEU A 9 19.79 7.51 -8.54
C LEU A 9 18.78 6.65 -9.29
N ARG A 10 17.73 7.23 -9.86
CA ARG A 10 16.78 6.49 -10.71
C ARG A 10 17.47 5.78 -11.87
N PHE A 11 18.43 6.45 -12.52
CA PHE A 11 19.19 5.87 -13.62
C PHE A 11 20.15 4.78 -13.12
N ILE A 12 20.84 5.04 -12.03
CA ILE A 12 21.84 4.13 -11.46
C ILE A 12 21.16 2.87 -10.88
N ALA A 13 20.06 3.02 -10.14
CA ALA A 13 19.32 1.91 -9.55
C ALA A 13 18.72 0.96 -10.61
N ARG A 14 18.30 1.49 -11.76
CA ARG A 14 17.75 0.70 -12.87
C ARG A 14 18.83 -0.07 -13.66
N HIS A 15 20.08 0.39 -13.70
CA HIS A 15 21.10 -0.10 -14.65
C HIS A 15 22.29 -0.82 -13.98
N PHE A 16 22.52 -0.71 -12.68
CA PHE A 16 23.73 -1.22 -12.03
C PHE A 16 23.46 -2.01 -10.75
N ALA A 17 23.39 -3.34 -10.86
CA ALA A 17 23.22 -4.24 -9.70
C ALA A 17 24.37 -4.12 -8.67
N GLY A 18 25.60 -3.73 -9.09
CA GLY A 18 26.76 -3.58 -8.21
C GLY A 18 26.73 -2.34 -7.30
N THR A 19 25.92 -1.34 -7.63
CA THR A 19 25.81 -0.11 -6.85
C THR A 19 24.99 -0.26 -5.56
N ARG A 20 24.24 -1.36 -5.41
CA ARG A 20 23.42 -1.64 -4.21
C ARG A 20 24.26 -1.70 -2.94
N LYS A 21 25.42 -2.37 -2.99
CA LYS A 21 26.34 -2.50 -1.84
C LYS A 21 26.96 -1.15 -1.47
N PHE A 22 27.45 -0.39 -2.46
CA PHE A 22 28.01 0.94 -2.27
C PHE A 22 27.02 1.93 -1.67
N PHE A 23 25.74 1.84 -2.06
CA PHE A 23 24.67 2.67 -1.52
C PHE A 23 24.38 2.37 -0.07
N ALA A 24 24.26 1.08 0.26
CA ALA A 24 24.07 0.66 1.65
C ALA A 24 25.23 1.15 2.53
N GLU A 25 26.47 0.94 2.11
CA GLU A 25 27.65 1.35 2.88
C GLU A 25 27.78 2.87 3.03
N LYS A 26 27.39 3.66 2.02
CA LYS A 26 27.52 5.12 2.05
C LYS A 26 26.44 5.84 2.84
N TYR A 27 25.21 5.35 2.79
CA TYR A 27 24.04 6.05 3.35
C TYR A 27 23.46 5.36 4.60
N MET A 28 23.84 4.11 4.88
CA MET A 28 23.38 3.36 6.04
C MET A 28 24.35 3.53 7.23
N SER A 29 24.55 4.75 7.69
CA SER A 29 25.26 5.00 8.94
C SER A 29 24.26 5.30 10.06
N ASP A 30 24.57 4.96 11.32
CA ASP A 30 23.75 5.24 12.49
C ASP A 30 23.40 6.74 12.68
N ALA A 31 24.10 7.62 11.96
CA ALA A 31 23.86 9.05 11.94
C ALA A 31 22.71 9.47 11.00
N VAL A 32 22.26 8.59 10.08
CA VAL A 32 21.18 8.87 9.14
C VAL A 32 19.86 8.45 9.78
N THR A 33 18.96 9.40 10.01
CA THR A 33 17.66 9.15 10.63
C THR A 33 16.50 9.25 9.65
N ALA A 34 16.73 9.86 8.47
CA ALA A 34 15.72 9.97 7.43
C ALA A 34 16.38 10.21 6.05
N CYS A 35 15.63 9.91 5.00
CA CYS A 35 15.98 10.31 3.64
C CYS A 35 14.85 11.11 3.01
N ARG A 36 15.19 12.07 2.13
CA ARG A 36 14.21 12.86 1.40
C ARG A 36 14.22 12.48 -0.08
N PHE A 37 13.02 12.23 -0.60
CA PHE A 37 12.80 11.92 -2.01
C PHE A 37 11.45 12.49 -2.46
N GLU A 38 11.43 13.20 -3.61
CA GLU A 38 10.22 13.82 -4.18
C GLU A 38 9.43 14.68 -3.17
N HIS A 39 10.13 15.49 -2.36
CA HIS A 39 9.58 16.36 -1.31
C HIS A 39 9.02 15.65 -0.08
N ILE A 40 9.10 14.32 0.00
CA ILE A 40 8.68 13.53 1.16
C ILE A 40 9.94 13.10 1.94
N THR A 41 9.89 13.26 3.26
CA THR A 41 10.91 12.79 4.19
C THR A 41 10.49 11.44 4.74
N TYR A 42 11.26 10.38 4.42
CA TYR A 42 11.01 9.01 4.83
C TYR A 42 11.85 8.68 6.05
N PRO A 43 11.28 8.11 7.13
CA PRO A 43 12.05 7.62 8.26
C PRO A 43 13.06 6.56 7.81
N PHE A 44 14.26 6.58 8.38
CA PHE A 44 15.28 5.60 8.08
C PHE A 44 15.37 4.56 9.20
N GLU A 45 14.54 3.55 9.12
CA GLU A 45 14.45 2.46 10.07
C GLU A 45 14.92 1.17 9.40
N LEU A 46 16.15 0.73 9.73
CA LEU A 46 16.82 -0.40 9.06
C LEU A 46 15.99 -1.69 9.09
N ALA A 47 15.14 -1.88 10.07
CA ALA A 47 14.28 -3.05 10.19
C ALA A 47 13.23 -3.13 9.07
N VAL A 48 12.82 -1.99 8.53
CA VAL A 48 11.76 -1.92 7.50
C VAL A 48 12.23 -1.23 6.22
N MET A 49 13.15 -0.27 6.29
CA MET A 49 13.72 0.45 5.16
C MET A 49 15.16 0.01 4.92
N ASP A 50 15.35 -1.21 4.45
CA ASP A 50 16.65 -1.76 4.11
C ASP A 50 17.25 -1.14 2.83
N GLY A 51 18.49 -1.49 2.51
CA GLY A 51 19.17 -0.94 1.33
C GLY A 51 18.48 -1.26 0.00
N LYS A 52 17.73 -2.35 -0.10
CA LYS A 52 16.97 -2.70 -1.31
C LYS A 52 15.77 -1.78 -1.48
N ARG A 53 15.02 -1.55 -0.39
CA ARG A 53 13.85 -0.66 -0.37
C ARG A 53 14.25 0.79 -0.58
N LEU A 54 15.36 1.23 0.01
CA LEU A 54 15.90 2.56 -0.23
C LEU A 54 16.24 2.79 -1.71
N ILE A 55 16.82 1.80 -2.38
CA ILE A 55 17.09 1.86 -3.81
C ILE A 55 15.79 1.85 -4.62
N ALA A 56 14.83 1.01 -4.28
CA ALA A 56 13.53 0.96 -4.93
C ALA A 56 12.77 2.29 -4.76
N LEU A 57 12.79 2.87 -3.56
CA LEU A 57 12.24 4.20 -3.29
C LEU A 57 12.89 5.27 -4.18
N ALA A 58 14.21 5.32 -4.20
CA ALA A 58 14.97 6.28 -5.03
C ALA A 58 14.72 6.08 -6.53
N ALA A 59 14.47 4.85 -6.96
CA ALA A 59 14.08 4.54 -8.34
C ALA A 59 12.62 4.90 -8.66
N GLY A 60 11.82 5.21 -7.63
CA GLY A 60 10.37 5.41 -7.76
C GLY A 60 9.62 4.13 -8.12
N ALA A 61 10.18 2.96 -7.73
CA ALA A 61 9.69 1.64 -8.13
C ALA A 61 8.81 0.97 -7.07
N ILE A 62 8.67 1.58 -5.87
CA ILE A 62 7.74 1.08 -4.86
C ILE A 62 6.34 1.52 -5.26
N GLU A 63 5.44 0.56 -5.43
CA GLU A 63 4.01 0.75 -5.71
C GLU A 63 3.78 1.74 -6.88
N ALA A 64 4.62 1.62 -7.94
CA ALA A 64 4.70 2.64 -8.99
C ALA A 64 3.42 2.69 -9.83
N GLU A 65 2.88 1.54 -10.18
CA GLU A 65 1.68 1.38 -10.99
C GLU A 65 0.44 1.92 -10.27
N GLU A 66 0.30 1.56 -8.99
CA GLU A 66 -0.77 2.01 -8.10
C GLU A 66 -0.74 3.53 -7.96
N ILE A 67 0.44 4.10 -7.67
CA ILE A 67 0.62 5.54 -7.50
C ILE A 67 0.33 6.29 -8.80
N GLU A 68 0.73 5.77 -9.96
CA GLU A 68 0.46 6.40 -11.25
C GLU A 68 -1.05 6.41 -11.55
N LEU A 69 -1.75 5.30 -11.33
CA LEU A 69 -3.20 5.23 -11.50
C LEU A 69 -3.93 6.14 -10.49
N ALA A 70 -3.50 6.13 -9.21
CA ALA A 70 -4.07 7.01 -8.21
C ALA A 70 -3.93 8.49 -8.58
N LYS A 71 -2.76 8.93 -9.01
CA LYS A 71 -2.52 10.32 -9.45
C LYS A 71 -3.32 10.72 -10.69
N LYS A 72 -3.69 9.76 -11.52
CA LYS A 72 -4.45 10.00 -12.75
C LYS A 72 -5.96 10.10 -12.50
N TYR A 73 -6.48 9.30 -11.58
CA TYR A 73 -7.92 9.13 -11.40
C TYR A 73 -8.47 9.73 -10.11
N LEU A 74 -7.66 9.90 -9.06
CA LEU A 74 -8.09 10.55 -7.83
C LEU A 74 -7.98 12.07 -7.93
N THR A 75 -8.79 12.76 -7.14
CA THR A 75 -8.87 14.22 -7.09
C THR A 75 -8.90 14.72 -5.65
N ALA A 76 -8.74 16.01 -5.46
CA ALA A 76 -8.82 16.64 -4.14
C ALA A 76 -10.21 16.51 -3.47
N ASP A 77 -11.26 16.23 -4.23
CA ASP A 77 -12.61 16.05 -3.69
C ASP A 77 -12.84 14.63 -3.13
N ASP A 78 -11.92 13.70 -3.38
CA ASP A 78 -12.08 12.31 -2.96
C ASP A 78 -11.87 12.13 -1.44
N VAL A 79 -12.70 11.28 -0.87
CA VAL A 79 -12.47 10.61 0.40
C VAL A 79 -11.86 9.25 0.07
N VAL A 80 -10.57 9.10 0.30
CA VAL A 80 -9.80 7.90 -0.05
C VAL A 80 -9.75 6.97 1.15
N VAL A 81 -10.06 5.69 0.93
CA VAL A 81 -9.76 4.61 1.85
C VAL A 81 -8.79 3.64 1.19
N GLU A 82 -7.67 3.39 1.84
CA GLU A 82 -6.63 2.48 1.41
C GLU A 82 -6.61 1.23 2.30
N PHE A 83 -6.68 0.06 1.69
CA PHE A 83 -6.55 -1.24 2.37
C PHE A 83 -5.24 -1.89 1.98
N GLY A 84 -4.44 -2.31 2.99
CA GLY A 84 -3.11 -2.84 2.80
C GLY A 84 -2.08 -1.73 2.55
N SER A 85 -2.12 -0.65 3.34
CA SER A 85 -1.26 0.51 3.10
C SER A 85 0.24 0.27 3.36
N GLY A 86 0.62 -0.89 3.90
CA GLY A 86 2.01 -1.24 4.13
C GLY A 86 2.76 -0.16 4.91
N LEU A 87 3.93 0.26 4.41
CA LEU A 87 4.71 1.35 5.00
C LEU A 87 4.11 2.75 4.74
N GLY A 88 2.96 2.85 4.10
CA GLY A 88 2.31 4.12 3.76
C GLY A 88 3.02 4.92 2.66
N ILE A 89 3.87 4.28 1.84
CA ILE A 89 4.64 4.97 0.81
C ILE A 89 3.71 5.44 -0.31
N ALA A 90 2.80 4.58 -0.79
CA ALA A 90 1.79 4.98 -1.77
C ALA A 90 0.87 6.04 -1.20
N ALA A 91 0.34 5.83 0.02
CA ALA A 91 -0.50 6.80 0.71
C ALA A 91 0.16 8.19 0.78
N ALA A 92 1.42 8.27 1.24
CA ALA A 92 2.16 9.53 1.33
C ALA A 92 2.32 10.21 -0.03
N ARG A 93 2.69 9.45 -1.08
CA ARG A 93 2.93 10.00 -2.43
C ARG A 93 1.64 10.44 -3.11
N VAL A 94 0.56 9.68 -2.92
CA VAL A 94 -0.78 10.04 -3.42
C VAL A 94 -1.29 11.26 -2.67
N HIS A 95 -1.23 11.26 -1.33
CA HIS A 95 -1.66 12.39 -0.51
C HIS A 95 -0.95 13.69 -0.88
N MET A 96 0.38 13.65 -1.02
CA MET A 96 1.18 14.81 -1.41
C MET A 96 0.85 15.33 -2.82
N ALA A 97 0.47 14.44 -3.73
CA ALA A 97 0.17 14.81 -5.12
C ALA A 97 -1.26 15.34 -5.31
N ILE A 98 -2.23 14.77 -4.59
CA ILE A 98 -3.67 14.99 -4.82
C ILE A 98 -4.28 15.89 -3.75
N HIS A 99 -3.77 15.83 -2.50
CA HIS A 99 -4.38 16.50 -1.33
C HIS A 99 -5.87 16.14 -1.19
N PRO A 100 -6.22 14.84 -1.05
CA PRO A 100 -7.60 14.40 -1.00
C PRO A 100 -8.32 15.02 0.19
N LYS A 101 -9.63 15.13 0.12
CA LYS A 101 -10.51 15.67 1.17
C LYS A 101 -10.34 14.95 2.51
N ALA A 102 -10.13 13.63 2.45
CA ALA A 102 -9.73 12.80 3.60
C ALA A 102 -8.99 11.57 3.07
N HIS A 103 -8.07 11.02 3.88
CA HIS A 103 -7.34 9.81 3.56
C HIS A 103 -7.26 8.91 4.79
N PHE A 104 -7.74 7.68 4.66
CA PHE A 104 -7.77 6.66 5.71
C PHE A 104 -7.02 5.43 5.23
N CYS A 105 -6.09 4.92 6.03
CA CYS A 105 -5.33 3.71 5.76
C CYS A 105 -5.73 2.61 6.73
N PHE A 106 -5.84 1.38 6.23
CA PHE A 106 -6.04 0.17 7.02
C PHE A 106 -4.87 -0.78 6.77
N GLU A 107 -4.18 -1.17 7.84
CA GLU A 107 -3.00 -2.03 7.78
C GLU A 107 -2.99 -3.04 8.93
N ALA A 108 -2.73 -4.31 8.62
CA ALA A 108 -2.73 -5.40 9.60
C ALA A 108 -1.44 -5.43 10.42
N ASN A 109 -0.29 -5.16 9.78
CA ASN A 109 1.02 -5.33 10.38
C ASN A 109 1.37 -4.17 11.31
N PRO A 110 1.53 -4.38 12.64
CA PRO A 110 1.81 -3.29 13.58
C PRO A 110 3.14 -2.58 13.31
N VAL A 111 4.11 -3.26 12.69
CA VAL A 111 5.41 -2.64 12.32
C VAL A 111 5.21 -1.66 11.17
N ALA A 112 4.41 -2.04 10.17
CA ALA A 112 4.07 -1.18 9.04
C ALA A 112 3.23 0.02 9.49
N VAL A 113 2.26 -0.19 10.39
CA VAL A 113 1.47 0.89 11.01
C VAL A 113 2.37 1.90 11.71
N ALA A 114 3.26 1.44 12.61
CA ALA A 114 4.15 2.34 13.34
C ALA A 114 5.05 3.16 12.39
N TYR A 115 5.55 2.53 11.32
CA TYR A 115 6.35 3.22 10.32
C TYR A 115 5.54 4.25 9.54
N SER A 116 4.33 3.90 9.07
CA SER A 116 3.46 4.81 8.30
C SER A 116 3.02 6.01 9.12
N GLU A 117 2.65 5.82 10.40
CA GLU A 117 2.35 6.92 11.33
C GLU A 117 3.54 7.87 11.50
N HIS A 118 4.76 7.31 11.65
CA HIS A 118 5.99 8.12 11.73
C HIS A 118 6.24 8.87 10.42
N LEU A 119 6.10 8.21 9.26
CA LEU A 119 6.23 8.83 7.94
C LEU A 119 5.25 10.01 7.78
N PHE A 120 3.98 9.83 8.11
CA PHE A 120 2.96 10.86 7.97
C PHE A 120 3.21 12.03 8.94
N SER A 121 3.57 11.73 10.19
CA SER A 121 3.92 12.75 11.19
C SER A 121 5.12 13.60 10.75
N MET A 122 6.18 13.00 10.22
CA MET A 122 7.37 13.73 9.73
C MET A 122 7.06 14.70 8.59
N ASN A 123 5.99 14.46 7.85
CA ASN A 123 5.58 15.26 6.69
C ASN A 123 4.30 16.07 6.94
N GLU A 124 3.81 16.12 8.18
CA GLU A 124 2.59 16.86 8.57
C GLU A 124 1.35 16.45 7.75
N MET A 125 1.31 15.18 7.29
CA MET A 125 0.21 14.65 6.50
C MET A 125 -0.97 14.27 7.38
N GLN A 126 -2.18 14.67 6.95
CA GLN A 126 -3.44 14.32 7.62
C GLN A 126 -3.97 13.00 7.03
N ILE A 127 -3.35 11.88 7.42
CA ILE A 127 -3.72 10.53 7.03
C ILE A 127 -3.95 9.74 8.31
N ASP A 128 -5.16 9.20 8.47
CA ASP A 128 -5.50 8.37 9.62
C ASP A 128 -5.11 6.91 9.32
N VAL A 129 -4.38 6.27 10.24
CA VAL A 129 -4.01 4.86 10.14
C VAL A 129 -4.79 4.05 11.17
N ASP A 130 -5.45 2.99 10.70
CA ASP A 130 -6.22 2.06 11.52
C ASP A 130 -5.55 0.67 11.46
N GLN A 131 -5.14 0.16 12.62
CA GLN A 131 -4.51 -1.16 12.72
C GLN A 131 -5.56 -2.28 12.69
N ARG A 132 -6.34 -2.32 11.63
CA ARG A 132 -7.28 -3.41 11.32
C ARG A 132 -7.09 -3.87 9.89
N ALA A 133 -7.24 -5.16 9.66
CA ALA A 133 -7.31 -5.69 8.30
C ALA A 133 -8.74 -5.64 7.76
N LEU A 134 -8.88 -5.60 6.44
CA LEU A 134 -10.15 -5.87 5.80
C LEU A 134 -10.52 -7.35 6.03
N GLY A 135 -11.74 -7.61 6.48
CA GLY A 135 -12.21 -8.95 6.83
C GLY A 135 -13.70 -8.97 7.16
N ASP A 136 -14.11 -9.90 8.02
CA ASP A 136 -15.52 -10.08 8.41
C ASP A 136 -15.92 -9.32 9.69
N GLY A 137 -15.00 -8.59 10.30
CA GLY A 137 -15.21 -7.87 11.58
C GLY A 137 -14.85 -8.70 12.81
N SER A 138 -14.33 -9.90 12.64
CA SER A 138 -13.80 -10.74 13.72
C SER A 138 -12.31 -10.45 13.99
N THR A 139 -11.73 -11.19 14.93
CA THR A 139 -10.28 -11.22 15.14
C THR A 139 -9.72 -12.42 14.38
N SER A 140 -8.69 -12.20 13.58
CA SER A 140 -8.06 -13.24 12.76
C SER A 140 -6.58 -13.40 13.08
N PRO A 141 -6.05 -14.63 13.04
CA PRO A 141 -4.62 -14.86 13.17
C PRO A 141 -3.89 -14.27 11.96
N PHE A 142 -2.79 -13.56 12.25
CA PHE A 142 -1.91 -12.96 11.26
C PHE A 142 -0.47 -13.40 11.54
N TYR A 143 0.27 -13.73 10.51
CA TYR A 143 1.64 -14.17 10.60
C TYR A 143 2.57 -13.02 10.21
N ALA A 144 2.96 -12.22 11.21
CA ALA A 144 3.91 -11.13 11.03
C ALA A 144 5.31 -11.70 10.80
N ALA A 145 5.91 -11.40 9.66
CA ALA A 145 7.25 -11.83 9.30
C ALA A 145 8.31 -10.83 9.77
N ASP A 146 9.56 -11.30 9.92
CA ASP A 146 10.73 -10.45 10.15
C ASP A 146 10.90 -9.45 8.97
N ASP A 147 10.67 -9.90 7.74
CA ASP A 147 10.46 -9.02 6.58
C ASP A 147 8.95 -8.77 6.42
N TYR A 148 8.49 -7.55 6.68
CA TYR A 148 7.07 -7.23 6.76
C TYR A 148 6.25 -7.56 5.50
N ILE A 149 6.86 -7.49 4.29
CA ILE A 149 6.22 -7.84 3.01
C ILE A 149 5.77 -9.31 2.98
N LEU A 150 6.46 -10.20 3.69
CA LEU A 150 6.12 -11.62 3.74
C LEU A 150 5.02 -11.92 4.77
N SER A 151 4.52 -10.91 5.45
CA SER A 151 3.43 -11.07 6.43
C SER A 151 2.12 -11.41 5.73
N SER A 152 1.34 -12.33 6.29
CA SER A 152 0.14 -12.85 5.63
C SER A 152 -0.87 -13.41 6.65
N PHE A 153 -2.12 -13.52 6.23
CA PHE A 153 -3.13 -14.32 6.92
C PHE A 153 -2.98 -15.83 6.65
N ASP A 154 -2.27 -16.20 5.61
CA ASP A 154 -1.97 -17.60 5.30
C ASP A 154 -0.93 -18.18 6.24
N VAL A 155 -1.11 -19.47 6.63
CA VAL A 155 -0.13 -20.18 7.45
C VAL A 155 1.15 -20.39 6.64
N PRO A 156 2.29 -19.79 7.04
CA PRO A 156 3.52 -19.96 6.27
C PRO A 156 4.04 -21.39 6.36
N LYS A 157 4.61 -21.90 5.27
CA LYS A 157 5.20 -23.26 5.21
C LYS A 157 6.37 -23.44 6.19
N ASN A 158 7.07 -22.35 6.52
CA ASN A 158 8.13 -22.33 7.52
C ASN A 158 7.87 -21.16 8.48
N THR A 159 7.55 -21.48 9.72
CA THR A 159 7.15 -20.52 10.74
C THR A 159 8.33 -19.88 11.50
N LYS A 160 9.57 -20.27 11.21
CA LYS A 160 10.78 -19.83 11.99
C LYS A 160 10.97 -18.31 12.02
N HIS A 161 10.54 -17.61 10.98
CA HIS A 161 10.69 -16.17 10.81
C HIS A 161 9.36 -15.41 10.89
N PHE A 162 8.34 -16.06 11.50
CA PHE A 162 7.02 -15.49 11.64
C PHE A 162 6.56 -15.52 13.08
N LYS A 163 5.94 -14.43 13.51
CA LYS A 163 5.25 -14.35 14.79
C LYS A 163 3.76 -14.36 14.53
N LYS A 164 3.05 -15.35 15.07
CA LYS A 164 1.59 -15.34 15.05
C LYS A 164 1.07 -14.31 16.04
N ILE A 165 0.23 -13.40 15.56
CA ILE A 165 -0.49 -12.40 16.36
C ILE A 165 -1.96 -12.41 15.96
N ASP A 166 -2.82 -11.95 16.82
CA ASP A 166 -4.25 -11.81 16.53
C ASP A 166 -4.54 -10.36 16.15
N ILE A 167 -5.08 -10.14 14.95
CA ILE A 167 -5.39 -8.81 14.41
C ILE A 167 -6.91 -8.64 14.31
N PRO A 168 -7.47 -7.52 14.81
CA PRO A 168 -8.86 -7.19 14.58
C PRO A 168 -9.10 -6.92 13.10
N THR A 169 -10.24 -7.34 12.59
CA THR A 169 -10.66 -7.05 11.21
C THR A 169 -11.87 -6.13 11.18
N ILE A 170 -12.13 -5.53 10.03
CA ILE A 170 -13.31 -4.70 9.77
C ILE A 170 -13.92 -5.06 8.43
N SER A 171 -15.25 -5.15 8.36
CA SER A 171 -15.89 -5.42 7.08
C SER A 171 -15.93 -4.20 6.18
N LEU A 172 -15.90 -4.43 4.86
CA LEU A 172 -16.01 -3.37 3.86
C LEU A 172 -17.27 -2.51 4.08
N ALA A 173 -18.41 -3.14 4.34
CA ALA A 173 -19.67 -2.45 4.59
C ALA A 173 -19.60 -1.51 5.82
N ALA A 174 -18.87 -1.91 6.87
CA ALA A 174 -18.68 -1.06 8.05
C ALA A 174 -17.79 0.16 7.70
N VAL A 175 -16.70 -0.03 6.97
CA VAL A 175 -15.82 1.07 6.52
C VAL A 175 -16.58 2.03 5.61
N VAL A 176 -17.31 1.52 4.62
CA VAL A 176 -18.10 2.35 3.68
C VAL A 176 -19.15 3.16 4.43
N LYS A 177 -19.83 2.57 5.41
CA LYS A 177 -20.82 3.27 6.26
C LYS A 177 -20.17 4.36 7.11
N GLU A 178 -19.01 4.08 7.71
CA GLU A 178 -18.32 4.98 8.65
C GLU A 178 -17.59 6.11 7.92
N LYS A 179 -16.74 5.78 6.97
CA LYS A 179 -15.84 6.72 6.31
C LYS A 179 -16.46 7.38 5.07
N LYS A 180 -17.50 6.77 4.47
CA LYS A 180 -18.17 7.22 3.25
C LYS A 180 -17.19 7.53 2.11
N PRO A 181 -16.33 6.58 1.75
CA PRO A 181 -15.33 6.79 0.72
C PRO A 181 -15.96 7.05 -0.66
N THR A 182 -15.34 7.92 -1.45
CA THR A 182 -15.62 8.06 -2.88
C THR A 182 -14.63 7.24 -3.70
N ALA A 183 -13.46 6.93 -3.12
CA ALA A 183 -12.43 6.13 -3.75
C ALA A 183 -11.86 5.07 -2.80
N ILE A 184 -11.64 3.88 -3.35
CA ILE A 184 -10.92 2.78 -2.69
C ILE A 184 -9.60 2.57 -3.42
N PHE A 185 -8.54 2.41 -2.62
CA PHE A 185 -7.24 1.93 -3.06
C PHE A 185 -6.94 0.64 -2.30
N CYS A 186 -6.60 -0.45 -2.99
CA CYS A 186 -6.55 -1.77 -2.35
C CYS A 186 -5.41 -2.62 -2.90
N ASP A 187 -4.53 -3.04 -1.99
CA ASP A 187 -3.53 -4.08 -2.16
C ASP A 187 -3.48 -4.91 -0.87
N ILE A 188 -4.17 -6.06 -0.86
CA ILE A 188 -4.31 -6.92 0.33
C ILE A 188 -3.81 -8.35 0.08
N GLU A 189 -2.87 -8.47 -0.85
CA GLU A 189 -2.05 -9.67 -1.06
C GLU A 189 -2.85 -10.97 -1.24
N GLY A 190 -3.93 -10.91 -2.05
CA GLY A 190 -4.71 -12.06 -2.48
C GLY A 190 -6.03 -12.27 -1.73
N ALA A 191 -6.40 -11.37 -0.83
CA ALA A 191 -7.68 -11.43 -0.10
C ALA A 191 -8.83 -10.65 -0.78
N GLU A 192 -8.61 -10.05 -1.95
CA GLU A 192 -9.52 -9.14 -2.64
C GLU A 192 -10.83 -9.82 -3.03
N ASP A 193 -10.77 -11.07 -3.51
CA ASP A 193 -11.98 -11.82 -3.92
C ASP A 193 -12.92 -12.12 -2.74
N ALA A 194 -12.35 -12.28 -1.55
CA ALA A 194 -13.09 -12.63 -0.34
C ALA A 194 -13.65 -11.40 0.39
N PHE A 195 -12.88 -10.33 0.49
CA PHE A 195 -13.18 -9.24 1.41
C PHE A 195 -13.47 -7.89 0.75
N LEU A 196 -13.32 -7.78 -0.59
CA LEU A 196 -13.71 -6.58 -1.33
C LEU A 196 -14.91 -6.85 -2.28
N PRO A 197 -16.10 -7.20 -1.75
CA PRO A 197 -17.27 -7.43 -2.58
C PRO A 197 -17.79 -6.11 -3.18
N PRO A 198 -17.86 -5.96 -4.52
CA PRO A 198 -18.28 -4.71 -5.16
C PRO A 198 -19.71 -4.27 -4.83
N GLU A 199 -20.56 -5.20 -4.40
CA GLU A 199 -21.93 -4.95 -3.93
C GLU A 199 -22.00 -4.08 -2.67
N ASP A 200 -20.95 -4.08 -1.85
CA ASP A 200 -20.83 -3.28 -0.62
C ASP A 200 -20.22 -1.88 -0.87
N LEU A 201 -19.82 -1.56 -2.09
CA LEU A 201 -19.19 -0.29 -2.46
C LEU A 201 -20.23 0.82 -2.76
N GLN A 202 -21.24 0.97 -1.90
CA GLN A 202 -22.24 2.04 -2.07
C GLN A 202 -21.61 3.42 -1.89
N GLY A 203 -21.79 4.31 -2.87
CA GLY A 203 -21.23 5.66 -2.86
C GLY A 203 -19.77 5.73 -3.32
N VAL A 204 -19.09 4.60 -3.50
CA VAL A 204 -17.74 4.55 -4.08
C VAL A 204 -17.85 4.70 -5.59
N GLU A 205 -17.08 5.63 -6.14
CA GLU A 205 -17.05 5.94 -7.57
C GLU A 205 -15.80 5.38 -8.27
N LYS A 206 -14.70 5.21 -7.52
CA LYS A 206 -13.38 4.85 -8.04
C LYS A 206 -12.78 3.72 -7.21
N VAL A 207 -12.22 2.73 -7.88
CA VAL A 207 -11.46 1.65 -7.24
C VAL A 207 -10.17 1.43 -8.00
N ILE A 208 -9.05 1.56 -7.30
CA ILE A 208 -7.72 1.17 -7.76
C ILE A 208 -7.32 -0.04 -6.95
N ILE A 209 -7.03 -1.15 -7.62
CA ILE A 209 -6.83 -2.43 -6.96
C ILE A 209 -5.73 -3.22 -7.65
N GLU A 210 -4.76 -3.73 -6.88
CA GLU A 210 -3.87 -4.78 -7.35
C GLU A 210 -4.57 -6.13 -7.21
N LEU A 211 -4.51 -6.94 -8.26
CA LEU A 211 -5.08 -8.28 -8.29
C LEU A 211 -3.96 -9.32 -8.33
N HIS A 212 -4.05 -10.35 -7.48
CA HIS A 212 -2.99 -11.33 -7.26
C HIS A 212 -3.28 -12.68 -7.95
N PRO A 213 -2.95 -12.85 -9.26
CA PRO A 213 -3.19 -14.11 -9.97
C PRO A 213 -2.47 -15.30 -9.36
N SER A 214 -1.39 -15.07 -8.61
CA SER A 214 -0.65 -16.09 -7.87
C SER A 214 -1.48 -16.77 -6.78
N HIS A 215 -2.47 -16.06 -6.21
CA HIS A 215 -3.34 -16.54 -5.14
C HIS A 215 -4.61 -17.23 -5.66
N TYR A 216 -5.28 -16.67 -6.66
CA TYR A 216 -6.59 -17.17 -7.13
C TYR A 216 -6.65 -17.46 -8.63
N GLY A 217 -5.50 -17.43 -9.31
CA GLY A 217 -5.36 -17.76 -10.73
C GLY A 217 -6.02 -16.73 -11.67
N VAL A 218 -5.77 -16.86 -12.96
CA VAL A 218 -6.34 -15.97 -13.98
C VAL A 218 -7.88 -16.02 -14.03
N HIS A 219 -8.48 -17.15 -13.68
CA HIS A 219 -9.94 -17.29 -13.59
C HIS A 219 -10.50 -16.50 -12.40
N GLY A 220 -9.75 -16.42 -11.28
CA GLY A 220 -10.12 -15.57 -10.15
C GLY A 220 -10.10 -14.09 -10.51
N VAL A 221 -9.05 -13.64 -11.18
CA VAL A 221 -8.97 -12.26 -11.70
C VAL A 221 -10.18 -11.94 -12.59
N GLN A 222 -10.51 -12.83 -13.52
CA GLN A 222 -11.66 -12.63 -14.41
C GLN A 222 -12.97 -12.56 -13.63
N ARG A 223 -13.17 -13.44 -12.65
CA ARG A 223 -14.36 -13.44 -11.78
C ARG A 223 -14.52 -12.13 -11.01
N ILE A 224 -13.42 -11.60 -10.45
CA ILE A 224 -13.43 -10.30 -9.75
C ILE A 224 -13.84 -9.19 -10.71
N LYS A 225 -13.23 -9.11 -11.89
CA LYS A 225 -13.57 -8.10 -12.93
C LYS A 225 -15.03 -8.17 -13.34
N GLU A 226 -15.58 -9.37 -13.49
CA GLU A 226 -17.00 -9.57 -13.83
C GLU A 226 -17.92 -9.11 -12.69
N ARG A 227 -17.54 -9.34 -11.41
CA ARG A 227 -18.30 -8.85 -10.27
C ARG A 227 -18.31 -7.32 -10.24
N PHE A 228 -17.18 -6.65 -10.46
CA PHE A 228 -17.13 -5.19 -10.58
C PHE A 228 -18.04 -4.70 -11.70
N THR A 229 -18.00 -5.33 -12.89
CA THR A 229 -18.84 -4.95 -14.03
C THR A 229 -20.33 -5.10 -13.71
N LYS A 230 -20.74 -6.20 -13.08
CA LYS A 230 -22.14 -6.44 -12.66
C LYS A 230 -22.64 -5.42 -11.64
N ASN A 231 -21.74 -4.81 -10.87
CA ASN A 231 -22.04 -3.79 -9.87
C ASN A 231 -21.83 -2.35 -10.38
N GLY A 232 -21.82 -2.16 -11.70
CA GLY A 232 -21.81 -0.84 -12.34
C GLY A 232 -20.44 -0.19 -12.48
N PHE A 233 -19.36 -0.94 -12.28
CA PHE A 233 -18.01 -0.45 -12.51
C PHE A 233 -17.51 -0.84 -13.89
N VAL A 234 -16.66 0.00 -14.47
CA VAL A 234 -15.99 -0.23 -15.74
C VAL A 234 -14.49 -0.16 -15.53
N SER A 235 -13.78 -1.17 -15.98
CA SER A 235 -12.32 -1.13 -16.04
C SER A 235 -11.90 -0.12 -17.10
N VAL A 236 -11.22 0.96 -16.67
CA VAL A 236 -10.81 2.06 -17.55
C VAL A 236 -9.32 2.00 -17.88
N GLU A 237 -8.51 1.40 -17.00
CA GLU A 237 -7.07 1.22 -17.21
C GLU A 237 -6.55 0.04 -16.41
N GLN A 238 -5.49 -0.55 -16.94
CA GLN A 238 -4.72 -1.60 -16.28
C GLN A 238 -3.23 -1.35 -16.51
N GLN A 239 -2.44 -1.43 -15.44
CA GLN A 239 -0.98 -1.43 -15.47
C GLN A 239 -0.49 -2.66 -14.71
N GLN A 240 0.15 -3.60 -15.40
CA GLN A 240 0.51 -4.92 -14.85
C GLN A 240 -0.71 -5.60 -14.20
N ASP A 241 -0.66 -5.89 -12.90
CA ASP A 241 -1.73 -6.51 -12.13
C ASP A 241 -2.64 -5.49 -11.42
N THR A 242 -2.32 -4.18 -11.53
CA THR A 242 -3.12 -3.10 -10.97
C THR A 242 -4.19 -2.61 -11.94
N HIS A 243 -5.42 -2.50 -11.46
CA HIS A 243 -6.59 -2.13 -12.24
C HIS A 243 -7.27 -0.88 -11.67
N CYS A 244 -7.73 -0.01 -12.57
CA CYS A 244 -8.61 1.09 -12.22
C CYS A 244 -10.03 0.84 -12.73
N PHE A 245 -11.00 0.91 -11.82
CA PHE A 245 -12.42 0.80 -12.11
C PHE A 245 -13.12 2.10 -11.75
N LEU A 246 -13.98 2.58 -12.62
CA LEU A 246 -14.86 3.74 -12.39
C LEU A 246 -16.32 3.30 -12.42
N ARG A 247 -17.13 3.84 -11.51
CA ARG A 247 -18.58 3.63 -11.52
C ARG A 247 -19.19 4.44 -12.66
N ARG A 248 -20.13 3.83 -13.36
CA ARG A 248 -20.96 4.49 -14.38
C ARG A 248 -22.25 5.03 -13.82
#